data_1642bc034417e1048eb074d452c97fc2
#
_entry.id   1642bc034417e1048eb074d452c97fc2
#
_cell.length_a   1.000
_cell.length_b   1.000
_cell.length_c   1.000
_cell.angle_alpha   90.00
_cell.angle_beta   90.00
_cell.angle_gamma   90.00
#
_symmetry.space_group_name_H-M   'P 1'
#
loop_
_entity.id
_entity.type
_entity.pdbx_description
1 polymer ?
#
loop_
_entity_poly.entity_id
_entity_poly.type
_entity_poly.pdbx_seq_one_letter_code
_entity_poly.pdbx_strand_id
1 'polypeptide(L)'
;MYLEYIVYNIYIMNIQENYLDSFINLKGLLSQQVENQSQTDFLTFVRLVAPSLVPGFLMGNHIKLISDKLKAMEEGEIKRLMVFLPPRSSKSVICSKLFPAWYIGRNPSHEILTVSHSDQLSSDFGRSVRDIVNTE
;
A
#
# COMPACT_ATOMS: atom_id res chain seq x y z
N MET A 1 -22.25 -50.81 -9.84
CA MET A 1 -21.18 -50.43 -8.88
C MET A 1 -20.12 -49.49 -9.50
N TYR A 2 -19.58 -49.77 -10.70
CA TYR A 2 -18.62 -48.87 -11.34
C TYR A 2 -19.18 -47.52 -11.83
N LEU A 3 -20.41 -47.49 -12.34
CA LEU A 3 -21.07 -46.31 -12.82
C LEU A 3 -21.42 -45.30 -11.70
N GLU A 4 -21.88 -45.79 -10.55
CA GLU A 4 -22.15 -44.95 -9.39
C GLU A 4 -20.87 -44.28 -8.83
N TYR A 5 -19.76 -45.00 -8.85
CA TYR A 5 -18.47 -44.48 -8.39
C TYR A 5 -17.91 -43.36 -9.33
N ILE A 6 -18.14 -43.52 -10.64
CA ILE A 6 -17.74 -42.50 -11.65
C ILE A 6 -18.60 -41.22 -11.52
N VAL A 7 -19.92 -41.38 -11.37
CA VAL A 7 -20.85 -40.27 -11.20
C VAL A 7 -20.57 -39.52 -9.89
N TYR A 8 -20.28 -40.23 -8.82
CA TYR A 8 -19.95 -39.61 -7.53
C TYR A 8 -18.63 -38.84 -7.58
N ASN A 9 -17.59 -39.35 -8.25
CA ASN A 9 -16.33 -38.66 -8.44
C ASN A 9 -16.45 -37.45 -9.36
N ILE A 10 -17.23 -37.52 -10.42
CA ILE A 10 -17.50 -36.34 -11.30
C ILE A 10 -18.26 -35.26 -10.53
N TYR A 11 -19.22 -35.65 -9.69
CA TYR A 11 -19.98 -34.72 -8.86
C TYR A 11 -19.10 -34.01 -7.82
N ILE A 12 -18.19 -34.74 -7.16
CA ILE A 12 -17.22 -34.16 -6.21
C ILE A 12 -16.24 -33.22 -6.91
N MET A 13 -15.73 -33.62 -8.08
CA MET A 13 -14.82 -32.75 -8.87
C MET A 13 -15.50 -31.44 -9.31
N ASN A 14 -16.74 -31.50 -9.78
CA ASN A 14 -17.50 -30.30 -10.14
C ASN A 14 -17.79 -29.38 -8.96
N ILE A 15 -18.03 -29.94 -7.78
CA ILE A 15 -18.19 -29.17 -6.54
C ILE A 15 -16.88 -28.46 -6.17
N GLN A 16 -15.74 -29.15 -6.23
CA GLN A 16 -14.44 -28.58 -5.91
C GLN A 16 -14.03 -27.47 -6.88
N GLU A 17 -14.26 -27.64 -8.18
CA GLU A 17 -13.99 -26.60 -9.19
C GLU A 17 -14.85 -25.35 -8.93
N ASN A 18 -16.15 -25.50 -8.67
CA ASN A 18 -17.05 -24.38 -8.36
C ASN A 18 -16.63 -23.63 -7.07
N TYR A 19 -16.15 -24.34 -6.04
CA TYR A 19 -15.63 -23.70 -4.83
C TYR A 19 -14.32 -22.95 -5.10
N LEU A 20 -13.43 -23.53 -5.89
CA LEU A 20 -12.16 -22.93 -6.24
C LEU A 20 -12.36 -21.64 -7.06
N ASP A 21 -13.23 -21.66 -8.07
CA ASP A 21 -13.56 -20.50 -8.89
C ASP A 21 -14.22 -19.40 -8.06
N SER A 22 -15.13 -19.76 -7.16
CA SER A 22 -15.76 -18.81 -6.24
C SER A 22 -14.75 -18.18 -5.28
N PHE A 23 -13.77 -18.96 -4.80
CA PHE A 23 -12.71 -18.48 -3.92
C PHE A 23 -11.73 -17.54 -4.66
N ILE A 24 -11.36 -17.88 -5.89
CA ILE A 24 -10.51 -17.04 -6.75
C ILE A 24 -11.21 -15.72 -7.05
N ASN A 25 -12.49 -15.77 -7.37
CA ASN A 25 -13.29 -14.58 -7.68
C ASN A 25 -13.43 -13.67 -6.45
N LEU A 26 -13.71 -14.23 -5.27
CA LEU A 26 -13.78 -13.50 -4.01
C LEU A 26 -12.42 -12.85 -3.66
N LYS A 27 -11.31 -13.57 -3.86
CA LYS A 27 -9.98 -13.04 -3.64
C LYS A 27 -9.66 -11.87 -4.59
N GLY A 28 -10.07 -11.96 -5.86
CA GLY A 28 -9.94 -10.88 -6.84
C GLY A 28 -10.72 -9.63 -6.43
N LEU A 29 -11.99 -9.80 -6.01
CA LEU A 29 -12.83 -8.68 -5.54
C LEU A 29 -12.27 -8.02 -4.28
N LEU A 30 -11.77 -8.80 -3.32
CA LEU A 30 -11.14 -8.27 -2.11
C LEU A 30 -9.85 -7.50 -2.44
N SER A 31 -9.02 -8.01 -3.35
CA SER A 31 -7.80 -7.32 -3.79
C SER A 31 -8.13 -5.97 -4.45
N GLN A 32 -9.14 -5.95 -5.31
CA GLN A 32 -9.60 -4.73 -5.98
C GLN A 32 -10.20 -3.71 -5.01
N GLN A 33 -10.93 -4.16 -3.99
CA GLN A 33 -11.44 -3.27 -2.94
C GLN A 33 -10.30 -2.64 -2.11
N VAL A 34 -9.30 -3.43 -1.73
CA VAL A 34 -8.14 -2.95 -0.98
C VAL A 34 -7.31 -1.96 -1.82
N GLU A 35 -7.15 -2.23 -3.10
CA GLU A 35 -6.45 -1.35 -4.04
C GLU A 35 -7.18 -0.01 -4.20
N ASN A 36 -8.49 -0.02 -4.41
CA ASN A 36 -9.31 1.19 -4.47
C ASN A 36 -9.26 1.99 -3.16
N GLN A 37 -9.27 1.30 -2.02
CA GLN A 37 -9.18 1.94 -0.71
C GLN A 37 -7.80 2.57 -0.48
N SER A 38 -6.71 1.98 -0.99
CA SER A 38 -5.36 2.54 -0.87
C SER A 38 -5.19 3.87 -1.59
N GLN A 39 -5.95 4.10 -2.65
CA GLN A 39 -5.94 5.39 -3.36
C GLN A 39 -6.54 6.53 -2.53
N THR A 40 -7.48 6.24 -1.65
CA THR A 40 -8.18 7.24 -0.83
C THR A 40 -7.69 7.31 0.60
N ASP A 41 -7.10 6.24 1.13
CA ASP A 41 -6.61 6.14 2.50
C ASP A 41 -5.11 5.87 2.56
N PHE A 42 -4.36 6.86 3.00
CA PHE A 42 -2.90 6.78 3.10
C PHE A 42 -2.41 5.66 4.00
N LEU A 43 -3.11 5.36 5.10
CA LEU A 43 -2.72 4.27 5.99
C LEU A 43 -2.82 2.90 5.30
N THR A 44 -3.85 2.70 4.47
CA THR A 44 -4.00 1.49 3.65
C THR A 44 -2.89 1.38 2.61
N PHE A 45 -2.55 2.49 1.96
CA PHE A 45 -1.40 2.54 1.04
C PHE A 45 -0.08 2.17 1.74
N VAL A 46 0.18 2.72 2.93
CA VAL A 46 1.37 2.37 3.74
C VAL A 46 1.40 0.87 4.05
N ARG A 47 0.27 0.26 4.43
CA ARG A 47 0.18 -1.19 4.72
C ARG A 47 0.54 -2.06 3.53
N LEU A 48 0.16 -1.64 2.34
CA LEU A 48 0.41 -2.40 1.10
C LEU A 48 1.86 -2.25 0.63
N VAL A 49 2.38 -1.03 0.62
CA VAL A 49 3.65 -0.72 -0.06
C VAL A 49 4.85 -0.79 0.88
N ALA A 50 4.72 -0.42 2.16
CA ALA A 50 5.86 -0.37 3.07
C ALA A 50 6.60 -1.71 3.26
N PRO A 51 5.94 -2.89 3.30
CA PRO A 51 6.63 -4.17 3.42
C PRO A 51 7.57 -4.50 2.24
N SER A 52 7.28 -4.00 1.04
CA SER A 52 8.16 -4.18 -0.13
C SER A 52 9.42 -3.31 -0.06
N LEU A 53 9.35 -2.18 0.62
CA LEU A 53 10.47 -1.24 0.79
C LEU A 53 11.34 -1.56 2.01
N VAL A 54 10.76 -2.12 3.05
CA VAL A 54 11.42 -2.39 4.33
C VAL A 54 11.13 -3.83 4.75
N PRO A 55 12.06 -4.76 4.56
CA PRO A 55 11.90 -6.13 5.07
C PRO A 55 11.63 -6.13 6.57
N GLY A 56 10.61 -6.86 7.00
CA GLY A 56 10.20 -6.91 8.41
C GLY A 56 9.48 -5.65 8.92
N PHE A 57 8.90 -4.85 8.04
CA PHE A 57 8.11 -3.67 8.42
C PHE A 57 6.97 -4.04 9.36
N LEU A 58 6.91 -3.35 10.50
CA LEU A 58 5.87 -3.54 11.52
C LEU A 58 5.01 -2.29 11.64
N MET A 59 3.69 -2.49 11.58
CA MET A 59 2.71 -1.42 11.78
C MET A 59 2.57 -1.09 13.27
N GLY A 60 3.28 -0.05 13.73
CA GLY A 60 3.13 0.46 15.09
C GLY A 60 2.10 1.61 15.17
N ASN A 61 1.65 1.93 16.39
CA ASN A 61 0.70 3.04 16.62
C ASN A 61 1.24 4.39 16.15
N HIS A 62 2.55 4.61 16.20
CA HIS A 62 3.19 5.82 15.69
C HIS A 62 3.01 5.98 14.17
N ILE A 63 2.99 4.89 13.41
CA ILE A 63 2.78 4.90 11.96
C ILE A 63 1.35 5.35 11.64
N LYS A 64 0.37 4.82 12.37
CA LYS A 64 -1.02 5.26 12.25
C LYS A 64 -1.15 6.76 12.52
N LEU A 65 -0.59 7.23 13.65
CA LEU A 65 -0.64 8.65 14.01
C LEU A 65 -0.01 9.56 12.95
N ILE A 66 1.14 9.18 12.41
CA ILE A 66 1.79 9.95 11.33
C ILE A 66 0.94 9.94 10.07
N SER A 67 0.39 8.78 9.69
CA SER A 67 -0.45 8.66 8.50
C SER A 67 -1.70 9.51 8.60
N ASP A 68 -2.36 9.54 9.76
CA ASP A 68 -3.52 10.40 10.01
C ASP A 68 -3.17 11.89 9.88
N LYS A 69 -1.98 12.31 10.38
CA LYS A 69 -1.52 13.71 10.27
C LYS A 69 -1.11 14.09 8.85
N LEU A 70 -0.48 13.18 8.11
CA LEU A 70 -0.11 13.40 6.71
C LEU A 70 -1.36 13.46 5.82
N LYS A 71 -2.36 12.66 6.09
CA LYS A 71 -3.66 12.74 5.41
C LYS A 71 -4.35 14.07 5.67
N ALA A 72 -4.43 14.53 6.92
CA ALA A 72 -4.97 15.84 7.27
C ALA A 72 -4.18 17.01 6.61
N MET A 73 -2.88 16.80 6.32
CA MET A 73 -2.08 17.76 5.56
C MET A 73 -2.44 17.75 4.07
N GLU A 74 -2.68 16.60 3.47
CA GLU A 74 -3.15 16.48 2.08
C GLU A 74 -4.54 17.12 1.91
N GLU A 75 -5.42 16.95 2.88
CA GLU A 75 -6.77 17.53 2.92
C GLU A 75 -6.76 19.06 3.22
N GLY A 76 -5.58 19.63 3.52
CA GLY A 76 -5.40 21.06 3.77
C GLY A 76 -5.75 21.52 5.19
N GLU A 77 -6.12 20.61 6.08
CA GLU A 77 -6.40 20.92 7.49
C GLU A 77 -5.13 21.33 8.25
N ILE A 78 -4.00 20.71 7.93
CA ILE A 78 -2.70 20.99 8.51
C ILE A 78 -1.79 21.58 7.42
N LYS A 79 -1.34 22.83 7.62
CA LYS A 79 -0.44 23.50 6.67
C LYS A 79 1.04 23.26 6.95
N ARG A 80 1.42 22.93 8.17
CA ARG A 80 2.79 22.72 8.60
C ARG A 80 2.83 21.56 9.61
N LEU A 81 3.65 20.57 9.34
CA LEU A 81 3.81 19.39 10.19
C LEU A 81 5.29 19.19 10.51
N MET A 82 5.62 19.04 11.79
CA MET A 82 6.94 18.62 12.27
C MET A 82 6.83 17.24 12.88
N VAL A 83 7.68 16.31 12.43
CA VAL A 83 7.66 14.91 12.87
C VAL A 83 8.97 14.57 13.57
N PHE A 84 8.89 14.31 14.88
CA PHE A 84 10.02 13.90 15.71
C PHE A 84 9.85 12.45 16.13
N LEU A 85 10.73 11.59 15.70
CA LEU A 85 10.76 10.17 16.03
C LEU A 85 12.20 9.69 16.22
N PRO A 86 12.42 8.65 17.05
CA PRO A 86 13.73 8.04 17.18
C PRO A 86 14.23 7.46 15.85
N PRO A 87 15.55 7.27 15.70
CA PRO A 87 16.10 6.56 14.55
C PRO A 87 15.46 5.17 14.37
N ARG A 88 15.43 4.68 13.13
CA ARG A 88 14.85 3.36 12.75
C ARG A 88 13.37 3.18 13.01
N SER A 89 12.60 4.27 13.14
CA SER A 89 11.14 4.27 13.29
C SER A 89 10.38 4.37 11.97
N SER A 90 11.02 4.09 10.85
CA SER A 90 10.46 4.20 9.47
C SER A 90 9.98 5.61 9.07
N LYS A 91 10.34 6.66 9.83
CA LYS A 91 9.93 8.05 9.57
C LYS A 91 10.22 8.48 8.12
N SER A 92 11.45 8.33 7.64
CA SER A 92 11.86 8.74 6.29
C SER A 92 11.16 7.93 5.19
N VAL A 93 10.88 6.65 5.45
CA VAL A 93 10.12 5.82 4.51
C VAL A 93 8.71 6.36 4.36
N ILE A 94 8.05 6.68 5.46
CA ILE A 94 6.66 7.16 5.45
C ILE A 94 6.58 8.59 4.92
N CYS A 95 7.38 9.52 5.47
CA CYS A 95 7.26 10.95 5.18
C CYS A 95 7.94 11.35 3.86
N SER A 96 9.08 10.70 3.49
CA SER A 96 9.88 11.15 2.35
C SER A 96 9.79 10.25 1.11
N LYS A 97 9.17 9.08 1.22
CA LYS A 97 8.99 8.15 0.09
C LYS A 97 7.52 7.84 -0.17
N LEU A 98 6.83 7.26 0.82
CA LEU A 98 5.44 6.80 0.65
C LEU A 98 4.46 7.97 0.52
N PHE A 99 4.55 8.97 1.38
CA PHE A 99 3.62 10.11 1.32
C PHE A 99 3.75 10.93 0.02
N PRO A 100 4.96 11.29 -0.46
CA PRO A 100 5.09 11.95 -1.75
C PRO A 100 4.55 11.12 -2.92
N ALA A 101 4.80 9.80 -2.94
CA ALA A 101 4.30 8.92 -4.00
C ALA A 101 2.77 8.88 -4.01
N TRP A 102 2.15 8.68 -2.85
CA TRP A 102 0.70 8.67 -2.69
C TRP A 102 0.06 10.03 -3.03
N TYR A 103 0.67 11.12 -2.57
CA TYR A 103 0.19 12.48 -2.81
C TYR A 103 0.18 12.83 -4.31
N ILE A 104 1.26 12.53 -5.04
CA ILE A 104 1.36 12.76 -6.49
C ILE A 104 0.33 11.91 -7.24
N GLY A 105 0.13 10.66 -6.83
CA GLY A 105 -0.89 9.78 -7.42
C GLY A 105 -2.30 10.35 -7.32
N ARG A 106 -2.61 11.05 -6.23
CA ARG A 106 -3.91 11.73 -6.04
C ARG A 106 -3.97 13.12 -6.69
N ASN A 107 -2.84 13.81 -6.76
CA ASN A 107 -2.74 15.20 -7.23
C ASN A 107 -1.68 15.32 -8.33
N PRO A 108 -1.88 14.75 -9.52
CA PRO A 108 -0.85 14.64 -10.56
C PRO A 108 -0.41 15.98 -11.16
N SER A 109 -1.18 17.04 -10.94
CA SER A 109 -0.84 18.41 -11.37
C SER A 109 -0.02 19.18 -10.33
N HIS A 110 0.20 18.62 -9.15
CA HIS A 110 0.96 19.26 -8.08
C HIS A 110 2.45 18.89 -8.16
N GLU A 111 3.28 19.78 -7.65
CA GLU A 111 4.73 19.57 -7.53
C GLU A 111 5.12 19.38 -6.06
N ILE A 112 6.09 18.51 -5.80
CA ILE A 112 6.65 18.29 -4.47
C ILE A 112 8.14 18.60 -4.50
N LEU A 113 8.57 19.47 -3.62
CA LEU A 113 9.98 19.76 -3.39
C LEU A 113 10.48 19.01 -2.16
N THR A 114 11.40 18.07 -2.36
CA THR A 114 12.08 17.37 -1.28
C THR A 114 13.47 17.96 -1.04
N VAL A 115 13.73 18.38 0.19
CA VAL A 115 15.00 18.95 0.59
C VAL A 115 15.66 18.10 1.66
N SER A 116 16.95 17.82 1.54
CA SER A 116 17.75 17.12 2.54
C SER A 116 19.12 17.77 2.72
N HIS A 117 19.90 17.27 3.68
CA HIS A 117 21.24 17.80 3.96
C HIS A 117 22.31 17.36 2.93
N SER A 118 22.00 16.43 2.03
CA SER A 118 22.91 15.98 0.98
C SER A 118 22.17 15.68 -0.33
N ASP A 119 22.83 15.93 -1.45
CA ASP A 119 22.31 15.64 -2.79
C ASP A 119 22.02 14.14 -3.00
N GLN A 120 22.89 13.29 -2.47
CA GLN A 120 22.72 11.84 -2.55
C GLN A 120 21.38 11.41 -1.91
N LEU A 121 21.07 11.91 -0.72
CA LEU A 121 19.85 11.54 -0.01
C LEU A 121 18.59 12.09 -0.70
N SER A 122 18.64 13.31 -1.23
CA SER A 122 17.54 13.89 -2.00
C SER A 122 17.27 13.08 -3.27
N SER A 123 18.35 12.70 -3.98
CA SER A 123 18.27 11.87 -5.18
C SER A 123 17.71 10.47 -4.89
N ASP A 124 18.09 9.87 -3.76
CA ASP A 124 17.59 8.55 -3.34
C ASP A 124 16.10 8.59 -2.99
N PHE A 125 15.64 9.67 -2.36
CA PHE A 125 14.20 9.87 -2.13
C PHE A 125 13.44 10.02 -3.44
N GLY A 126 13.93 10.87 -4.36
CA GLY A 126 13.31 11.07 -5.68
C GLY A 126 13.21 9.78 -6.50
N ARG A 127 14.30 8.98 -6.53
CA ARG A 127 14.28 7.65 -7.18
C ARG A 127 13.25 6.72 -6.54
N SER A 128 13.25 6.63 -5.21
CA SER A 128 12.29 5.77 -4.49
C SER A 128 10.84 6.15 -4.79
N VAL A 129 10.52 7.45 -4.81
CA VAL A 129 9.18 7.94 -5.15
C VAL A 129 8.80 7.54 -6.58
N ARG A 130 9.69 7.78 -7.54
CA ARG A 130 9.47 7.38 -8.95
C ARG A 130 9.25 5.88 -9.10
N ASP A 131 10.07 5.07 -8.42
CA ASP A 131 9.98 3.61 -8.50
C ASP A 131 8.66 3.11 -7.91
N ILE A 132 8.18 3.70 -6.81
CA ILE A 132 6.87 3.38 -6.21
C ILE A 132 5.72 3.74 -7.17
N VAL A 133 5.77 4.91 -7.79
CA VAL A 133 4.72 5.38 -8.72
C VAL A 133 4.68 4.53 -10.00
N ASN A 134 5.83 4.02 -10.46
CA ASN A 134 5.94 3.19 -11.66
C ASN A 134 5.76 1.68 -11.41
N THR A 135 5.51 1.26 -10.17
CA THR A 135 5.20 -0.15 -9.87
C THR A 135 3.75 -0.40 -10.26
N GLU A 136 3.55 -1.13 -11.38
CA GLU A 136 2.27 -1.67 -11.83
C GLU A 136 1.83 -2.87 -10.99
#